data_54c14e49166b3b87f6db38876263932c
#
_entry.id   54c14e49166b3b87f6db38876263932c
#
_cell.length_a   1.000
_cell.length_b   1.000
_cell.length_c   1.000
_cell.angle_alpha   90.00
_cell.angle_beta   90.00
_cell.angle_gamma   90.00
#
_symmetry.space_group_name_H-M   'P 1'
#
loop_
_entity.id
_entity.type
_entity.pdbx_description
1 polymer ?
#
loop_
_entity_poly.entity_id
_entity_poly.type
_entity_poly.pdbx_seq_one_letter_code
_entity_poly.pdbx_strand_id
1 'polypeptide(L)'
;VDVTGISKGHGYEGPVKRCGGHRTPMTHGGGPVHRQAGSMGPTSSPSRIFKGHHGAGQMGVEQVTVENLDIVKVDDELNMIVVRGAIPGPKGGVVYIKNTVKNFKAKGAAANASINPQKASARTNPQKASARNR
;
A
#
# COMPACT_ATOMS: atom_id res chain seq x y z
N VAL A 1 10.27 4.04 -11.66
CA VAL A 1 9.16 4.66 -12.41
C VAL A 1 7.89 4.67 -11.59
N ASP A 2 7.00 5.58 -11.91
CA ASP A 2 5.64 5.64 -11.37
C ASP A 2 4.68 5.14 -12.44
N VAL A 3 3.81 4.19 -12.06
CA VAL A 3 2.85 3.57 -12.97
C VAL A 3 1.44 3.93 -12.56
N THR A 4 0.73 4.60 -13.44
CA THR A 4 -0.67 5.01 -13.24
C THR A 4 -1.59 4.18 -14.12
N GLY A 5 -2.65 3.64 -13.56
CA GLY A 5 -3.66 2.88 -14.28
C GLY A 5 -5.00 2.88 -13.58
N ILE A 6 -6.00 2.30 -14.21
CA ILE A 6 -7.32 2.11 -13.62
C ILE A 6 -7.35 0.78 -12.88
N SER A 7 -7.66 0.81 -11.59
CA SER A 7 -7.73 -0.38 -10.76
C SER A 7 -8.84 -1.34 -11.19
N LYS A 8 -8.73 -2.61 -10.80
CA LYS A 8 -9.80 -3.59 -11.04
C LYS A 8 -11.09 -3.18 -10.32
N GLY A 9 -12.22 -3.33 -10.98
CA GLY A 9 -13.53 -3.13 -10.38
C GLY A 9 -13.91 -4.27 -9.46
N HIS A 10 -14.54 -3.95 -8.34
CA HIS A 10 -15.08 -4.91 -7.37
C HIS A 10 -16.60 -4.76 -7.18
N GLY A 11 -17.20 -3.81 -7.89
CA GLY A 11 -18.63 -3.52 -7.78
C GLY A 11 -19.00 -2.82 -6.48
N TYR A 12 -20.25 -2.95 -6.07
CA TYR A 12 -20.75 -2.35 -4.84
C TYR A 12 -20.36 -3.20 -3.63
N GLU A 13 -19.57 -2.61 -2.73
CA GLU A 13 -19.02 -3.29 -1.57
C GLU A 13 -19.39 -2.59 -0.27
N GLY A 14 -19.49 -3.39 0.80
CA GLY A 14 -19.79 -2.88 2.14
C GLY A 14 -18.61 -2.17 2.80
N PRO A 15 -18.85 -1.42 3.90
CA PRO A 15 -17.84 -0.59 4.57
C PRO A 15 -16.66 -1.39 5.11
N VAL A 16 -16.85 -2.63 5.51
CA VAL A 16 -15.79 -3.50 6.03
C VAL A 16 -14.73 -3.76 4.95
N LYS A 17 -15.14 -4.11 3.73
CA LYS A 17 -14.20 -4.38 2.64
C LYS A 17 -13.70 -3.11 1.98
N ARG A 18 -14.60 -2.16 1.72
CA ARG A 18 -14.29 -0.93 1.00
C ARG A 18 -13.38 0.02 1.79
N CYS A 19 -13.62 0.15 3.10
CA CYS A 19 -12.96 1.13 3.95
C CYS A 19 -12.06 0.51 5.03
N GLY A 20 -11.86 -0.82 5.02
CA GLY A 20 -11.05 -1.50 6.03
C GLY A 20 -11.68 -1.50 7.43
N GLY A 21 -13.00 -1.35 7.53
CA GLY A 21 -13.71 -1.38 8.81
C GLY A 21 -13.65 -2.74 9.50
N HIS A 22 -13.85 -2.74 10.81
CA HIS A 22 -13.92 -3.97 11.59
C HIS A 22 -15.36 -4.49 11.67
N ARG A 23 -15.51 -5.80 11.69
CA ARG A 23 -16.79 -6.43 12.01
C ARG A 23 -17.05 -6.34 13.51
N THR A 24 -18.32 -6.26 13.90
CA THR A 24 -18.70 -6.43 15.30
C THR A 24 -18.46 -7.88 15.77
N PRO A 25 -18.10 -8.09 17.05
CA PRO A 25 -17.93 -9.45 17.60
C PRO A 25 -19.21 -10.27 17.49
N MET A 26 -19.05 -11.56 17.19
CA MET A 26 -20.14 -12.54 17.18
C MET A 26 -20.27 -13.17 18.56
N THR A 27 -20.57 -12.36 19.57
CA THR A 27 -20.67 -12.81 20.96
C THR A 27 -22.11 -12.73 21.46
N HIS A 28 -22.37 -13.40 22.59
CA HIS A 28 -23.65 -13.33 23.30
C HIS A 28 -23.98 -11.86 23.64
N GLY A 29 -25.20 -11.41 23.35
CA GLY A 29 -25.65 -10.03 23.55
C GLY A 29 -25.31 -9.05 22.40
N GLY A 30 -24.54 -9.47 21.38
CA GLY A 30 -24.18 -8.62 20.25
C GLY A 30 -25.27 -8.40 19.20
N GLY A 31 -26.32 -9.25 19.19
CA GLY A 31 -27.40 -9.20 18.18
C GLY A 31 -26.96 -9.56 16.77
N PRO A 32 -27.84 -9.47 15.76
CA PRO A 32 -27.58 -9.90 14.37
C PRO A 32 -26.87 -8.83 13.54
N VAL A 33 -26.05 -7.97 14.14
CA VAL A 33 -25.35 -6.85 13.48
C VAL A 33 -23.86 -7.16 13.40
N HIS A 34 -23.36 -7.59 12.24
CA HIS A 34 -21.98 -8.04 12.12
C HIS A 34 -21.11 -7.23 11.16
N ARG A 35 -21.67 -6.82 10.03
CA ARG A 35 -20.91 -6.15 8.94
C ARG A 35 -21.53 -4.82 8.50
N GLN A 36 -22.31 -4.21 9.35
CA GLN A 36 -23.01 -2.95 9.07
C GLN A 36 -22.12 -1.73 9.32
N ALA A 37 -22.49 -0.60 8.74
CA ALA A 37 -21.77 0.65 8.87
C ALA A 37 -21.83 1.26 10.30
N GLY A 38 -22.76 0.82 11.12
CA GLY A 38 -22.98 1.37 12.46
C GLY A 38 -23.82 2.64 12.45
N SER A 39 -23.66 3.45 13.48
CA SER A 39 -24.41 4.72 13.62
C SER A 39 -24.00 5.73 12.56
N MET A 40 -24.98 6.44 12.02
CA MET A 40 -24.78 7.56 11.09
C MET A 40 -24.51 8.90 11.81
N GLY A 41 -24.59 8.93 13.14
CA GLY A 41 -24.35 10.12 13.96
C GLY A 41 -25.61 10.63 14.68
N PRO A 42 -25.53 11.79 15.34
CA PRO A 42 -26.64 12.41 16.03
C PRO A 42 -27.70 12.92 15.06
N THR A 43 -28.97 12.85 15.45
CA THR A 43 -30.11 13.15 14.57
C THR A 43 -30.35 14.65 14.37
N SER A 44 -30.81 15.35 15.41
CA SER A 44 -31.33 16.72 15.30
C SER A 44 -30.26 17.80 15.14
N SER A 45 -29.08 17.61 15.67
CA SER A 45 -27.96 18.53 15.54
C SER A 45 -26.67 17.73 15.30
N PRO A 46 -26.07 17.85 14.13
CA PRO A 46 -26.17 18.89 13.05
C PRO A 46 -27.16 18.56 11.93
N SER A 47 -28.09 17.60 12.07
CA SER A 47 -29.05 17.16 11.03
C SER A 47 -28.43 16.73 9.71
N ARG A 48 -27.22 16.22 9.76
CA ARG A 48 -26.46 15.72 8.59
C ARG A 48 -25.50 14.62 8.99
N ILE A 49 -25.07 13.83 8.03
CA ILE A 49 -23.94 12.90 8.16
C ILE A 49 -22.66 13.69 7.86
N PHE A 50 -21.64 13.54 8.70
CA PHE A 50 -20.36 14.23 8.49
C PHE A 50 -19.63 13.69 7.26
N LYS A 51 -18.81 14.54 6.63
CA LYS A 51 -17.90 14.15 5.56
C LYS A 51 -16.91 13.11 6.08
N GLY A 52 -16.52 12.15 5.21
CA GLY A 52 -15.61 11.08 5.59
C GLY A 52 -16.26 9.88 6.26
N HIS A 53 -17.59 9.82 6.32
CA HIS A 53 -18.29 8.63 6.81
C HIS A 53 -18.02 7.42 5.89
N HIS A 54 -17.59 6.32 6.50
CA HIS A 54 -17.23 5.09 5.79
C HIS A 54 -18.48 4.26 5.49
N GLY A 55 -19.11 4.54 4.35
CA GLY A 55 -20.28 3.83 3.86
C GLY A 55 -19.98 2.78 2.80
N ALA A 56 -21.00 2.02 2.44
CA ALA A 56 -20.97 1.14 1.29
C ALA A 56 -20.95 1.97 -0.02
N GLY A 57 -20.39 1.40 -1.09
CA GLY A 57 -20.32 2.06 -2.39
C GLY A 57 -19.48 1.28 -3.40
N GLN A 58 -19.31 1.86 -4.58
CA GLN A 58 -18.44 1.31 -5.61
C GLN A 58 -17.02 1.19 -5.09
N MET A 59 -16.40 0.03 -5.29
CA MET A 59 -14.99 -0.23 -5.00
C MET A 59 -14.24 -0.56 -6.27
N GLY A 60 -13.08 0.05 -6.45
CA GLY A 60 -12.28 -0.10 -7.65
C GLY A 60 -12.77 0.76 -8.82
N VAL A 61 -12.19 0.56 -10.00
CA VAL A 61 -12.36 1.40 -11.20
C VAL A 61 -11.93 2.84 -10.91
N GLU A 62 -10.92 2.99 -10.07
CA GLU A 62 -10.34 4.26 -9.69
C GLU A 62 -8.94 4.40 -10.30
N GLN A 63 -8.55 5.62 -10.64
CA GLN A 63 -7.18 5.88 -11.07
C GLN A 63 -6.24 5.77 -9.88
N VAL A 64 -5.29 4.84 -9.98
CA VAL A 64 -4.29 4.57 -8.94
C VAL A 64 -2.91 4.73 -9.53
N THR A 65 -2.01 5.37 -8.79
CA THR A 65 -0.60 5.48 -9.13
C THR A 65 0.22 4.68 -8.14
N VAL A 66 1.01 3.73 -8.63
CA VAL A 66 2.00 3.01 -7.84
C VAL A 66 3.35 3.63 -8.12
N GLU A 67 3.97 4.16 -7.07
CA GLU A 67 5.19 4.94 -7.17
C GLU A 67 6.45 4.09 -6.90
N ASN A 68 7.59 4.55 -7.43
CA ASN A 68 8.93 3.99 -7.17
C ASN A 68 9.09 2.50 -7.52
N LEU A 69 8.55 2.07 -8.67
CA LEU A 69 8.80 0.74 -9.20
C LEU A 69 10.14 0.67 -9.93
N ASP A 70 10.81 -0.47 -9.81
CA ASP A 70 12.10 -0.73 -10.46
C ASP A 70 11.86 -1.30 -11.87
N ILE A 71 12.55 -0.75 -12.89
CA ILE A 71 12.63 -1.37 -14.21
C ILE A 71 13.74 -2.43 -14.18
N VAL A 72 13.40 -3.65 -14.56
CA VAL A 72 14.35 -4.77 -14.60
C VAL A 72 15.02 -4.88 -15.96
N LYS A 73 14.25 -4.74 -17.05
CA LYS A 73 14.72 -4.85 -18.43
C LYS A 73 13.88 -3.96 -19.33
N VAL A 74 14.52 -3.36 -20.32
CA VAL A 74 13.89 -2.74 -21.48
C VAL A 74 14.34 -3.52 -22.70
N ASP A 75 13.41 -3.86 -23.57
CA ASP A 75 13.64 -4.63 -24.78
C ASP A 75 12.99 -3.88 -25.96
N ASP A 76 13.83 -3.25 -26.76
CA ASP A 76 13.40 -2.40 -27.86
C ASP A 76 12.89 -3.22 -29.07
N GLU A 77 13.42 -4.45 -29.25
CA GLU A 77 13.00 -5.33 -30.36
C GLU A 77 11.56 -5.81 -30.15
N LEU A 78 11.18 -6.12 -28.91
CA LEU A 78 9.84 -6.57 -28.55
C LEU A 78 8.91 -5.45 -28.10
N ASN A 79 9.39 -4.21 -28.06
CA ASN A 79 8.66 -3.06 -27.50
C ASN A 79 8.13 -3.36 -26.09
N MET A 80 8.97 -3.94 -25.21
CA MET A 80 8.59 -4.46 -23.92
C MET A 80 9.41 -3.83 -22.79
N ILE A 81 8.73 -3.46 -21.71
CA ILE A 81 9.34 -2.98 -20.47
C ILE A 81 8.95 -3.93 -19.35
N VAL A 82 9.95 -4.50 -18.67
CA VAL A 82 9.74 -5.37 -17.52
C VAL A 82 9.88 -4.57 -16.24
N VAL A 83 8.79 -4.43 -15.51
CA VAL A 83 8.70 -3.68 -14.25
C VAL A 83 8.53 -4.65 -13.09
N ARG A 84 9.29 -4.44 -12.02
CA ARG A 84 9.18 -5.24 -10.80
C ARG A 84 8.18 -4.62 -9.84
N GLY A 85 7.08 -5.32 -9.56
CA GLY A 85 6.09 -4.91 -8.59
C GLY A 85 4.65 -5.05 -9.07
N ALA A 86 3.73 -4.46 -8.33
CA ALA A 86 2.30 -4.50 -8.66
C ALA A 86 1.93 -3.36 -9.60
N ILE A 87 1.23 -3.70 -10.67
CA ILE A 87 0.70 -2.74 -11.64
C ILE A 87 -0.82 -2.68 -11.49
N PRO A 88 -1.43 -1.47 -11.44
CA PRO A 88 -2.88 -1.34 -11.28
C PRO A 88 -3.63 -1.80 -12.54
N GLY A 89 -4.74 -2.49 -12.34
CA GLY A 89 -5.67 -2.87 -13.39
C GLY A 89 -5.66 -4.34 -13.80
N PRO A 90 -6.54 -4.72 -14.74
CA PRO A 90 -6.61 -6.04 -15.33
C PRO A 90 -5.50 -6.24 -16.38
N LYS A 91 -5.28 -7.49 -16.80
CA LYS A 91 -4.40 -7.82 -17.93
C LYS A 91 -4.96 -7.16 -19.21
N GLY A 92 -4.07 -6.58 -20.01
CA GLY A 92 -4.43 -5.88 -21.24
C GLY A 92 -4.97 -4.45 -21.01
N GLY A 93 -4.99 -3.95 -19.78
CA GLY A 93 -5.34 -2.58 -19.48
C GLY A 93 -4.25 -1.59 -19.88
N VAL A 94 -4.65 -0.35 -20.19
CA VAL A 94 -3.72 0.74 -20.50
C VAL A 94 -3.14 1.29 -19.19
N VAL A 95 -1.82 1.48 -19.16
CA VAL A 95 -1.09 2.10 -18.05
C VAL A 95 -0.19 3.21 -18.55
N TYR A 96 -0.02 4.24 -17.74
CA TYR A 96 0.89 5.34 -18.02
C TYR A 96 2.12 5.20 -17.14
N ILE A 97 3.29 5.13 -17.77
CA ILE A 97 4.58 5.03 -17.08
C ILE A 97 5.25 6.40 -17.14
N LYS A 98 5.65 6.92 -15.98
CA LYS A 98 6.35 8.19 -15.84
C LYS A 98 7.60 8.01 -15.00
N ASN A 99 8.56 8.90 -15.17
CA ASN A 99 9.69 8.95 -14.24
C ASN A 99 9.18 9.31 -12.84
N THR A 100 9.76 8.67 -11.83
CA THR A 100 9.37 8.96 -10.44
C THR A 100 9.70 10.41 -10.07
N VAL A 101 8.79 11.03 -9.33
CA VAL A 101 8.96 12.39 -8.79
C VAL A 101 9.66 12.34 -7.42
N LYS A 102 9.54 11.23 -6.71
CA LYS A 102 10.17 11.06 -5.39
C LYS A 102 11.66 10.78 -5.54
N ASN A 103 12.47 11.36 -4.64
CA ASN A 103 13.89 11.10 -4.59
C ASN A 103 14.15 9.60 -4.34
N PHE A 104 14.65 8.92 -5.35
CA PHE A 104 15.03 7.53 -5.28
C PHE A 104 16.43 7.42 -4.67
N LYS A 105 16.53 6.86 -3.48
CA LYS A 105 17.81 6.40 -2.96
C LYS A 105 18.04 5.00 -3.51
N ALA A 106 19.01 4.81 -4.38
CA ALA A 106 19.37 3.52 -4.94
C ALA A 106 19.50 2.48 -3.81
N LYS A 107 18.81 1.35 -3.95
CA LYS A 107 18.91 0.21 -3.01
C LYS A 107 20.31 -0.37 -3.02
N GLY A 108 21.24 0.17 -2.41
CA GLY A 108 22.63 -0.23 -2.37
C GLY A 108 23.52 0.87 -1.82
N ALA A 109 23.24 2.12 -2.13
CA ALA A 109 23.91 3.26 -1.53
C ALA A 109 23.46 3.50 -0.07
N ALA A 110 22.23 3.11 0.29
CA ALA A 110 21.70 3.29 1.64
C ALA A 110 22.21 2.25 2.66
N ALA A 111 22.72 1.11 2.23
CA ALA A 111 23.31 0.13 3.15
C ALA A 111 24.59 0.65 3.82
N ASN A 112 25.26 1.61 3.20
CA ASN A 112 26.50 2.19 3.74
C ASN A 112 26.31 3.57 4.39
N ALA A 113 25.16 4.24 4.18
CA ALA A 113 24.96 5.63 4.61
C ALA A 113 24.21 5.78 5.95
N SER A 114 23.61 4.74 6.49
CA SER A 114 22.94 4.76 7.79
C SER A 114 23.64 3.87 8.82
N ILE A 115 24.94 3.96 8.90
CA ILE A 115 25.67 3.34 10.00
C ILE A 115 25.50 4.26 11.21
N ASN A 116 24.54 3.92 12.08
CA ASN A 116 24.52 4.47 13.43
C ASN A 116 25.93 4.32 14.02
N PRO A 117 26.59 5.42 14.45
CA PRO A 117 27.96 5.37 14.96
C PRO A 117 28.18 4.31 16.06
N GLN A 118 27.16 4.06 16.87
CA GLN A 118 27.16 2.99 17.88
C GLN A 118 27.15 1.57 17.29
N LYS A 119 26.53 1.36 16.10
CA LYS A 119 26.60 0.08 15.40
C LYS A 119 27.90 -0.11 14.62
N ALA A 120 28.51 0.95 14.17
CA ALA A 120 29.83 0.91 13.52
C ALA A 120 30.90 0.48 14.50
N SER A 121 30.91 1.04 15.72
CA SER A 121 31.87 0.67 16.77
C SER A 121 31.67 -0.78 17.26
N ALA A 122 30.46 -1.31 17.26
CA ALA A 122 30.18 -2.71 17.60
C ALA A 122 30.67 -3.72 16.52
N ARG A 123 30.82 -3.30 15.26
CA ARG A 123 31.37 -4.12 14.16
C ARG A 123 32.91 -4.16 14.16
N THR A 124 33.55 -3.15 14.70
CA THR A 124 35.01 -3.03 14.77
C THR A 124 35.59 -3.52 16.09
N ASN A 125 34.78 -4.09 16.99
CA ASN A 125 35.29 -4.65 18.25
C ASN A 125 35.98 -6.01 18.02
N PRO A 126 37.29 -6.10 18.08
CA PRO A 126 38.04 -7.31 17.76
C PRO A 126 37.75 -8.50 18.69
N GLN A 127 37.23 -8.25 19.90
CA GLN A 127 36.84 -9.32 20.83
C GLN A 127 35.62 -10.11 20.39
N LYS A 128 34.70 -9.51 19.58
CA LYS A 128 33.55 -10.25 19.00
C LYS A 128 33.91 -11.02 17.75
N ALA A 129 34.96 -10.65 17.05
CA ALA A 129 35.40 -11.36 15.84
C ALA A 129 36.04 -12.71 16.18
N SER A 130 36.78 -12.80 17.33
CA SER A 130 37.40 -14.04 17.78
C SER A 130 36.45 -15.08 18.35
N ALA A 131 35.30 -14.66 18.88
CA ALA A 131 34.27 -15.57 19.41
C ALA A 131 33.44 -16.30 18.34
N ARG A 132 33.55 -15.89 17.06
CA ARG A 132 32.76 -16.42 15.92
C ARG A 132 33.50 -17.52 15.15
N ASN A 133 34.77 -17.74 15.45
CA ASN A 133 35.65 -18.75 14.83
C ASN A 133 36.07 -19.88 15.80
N ARG A 134 35.25 -20.18 16.78
CA ARG A 134 35.38 -21.37 17.62
C ARG A 134 34.19 -22.28 17.50
#